data_adcca966fa41b071ba56ee5f4092443b
#
_entry.id   adcca966fa41b071ba56ee5f4092443b
#
_cell.length_a   1.000
_cell.length_b   1.000
_cell.length_c   1.000
_cell.angle_alpha   90.00
_cell.angle_beta   90.00
_cell.angle_gamma   90.00
#
_symmetry.space_group_name_H-M   'P 1'
#
loop_
_entity.id
_entity.type
_entity.pdbx_description
1 polymer ?
#
loop_
_entity_poly.entity_id
_entity_poly.type
_entity_poly.pdbx_seq_one_letter_code
_entity_poly.pdbx_strand_id
1 'polypeptide(L)'
;MKNNLNIKDVEIYYEKWTDEYIDSFGEIFQALTTDSNEELINYIANIIDIKDGMKILDAGCGTCGPSILIAKKYNVNIEAITISQKQLSYSKANINKNNLNNKINVIKGDFHQLKKYYKEDLFDVVYYLESLCHSPEPHEAIKSLNDVIKPGGLLYIKDLYRGPDIPGKLETNDYPINAINENFCLKIQTIGKILDILGINGYKVILCQRPKFNEVFDKGNAFTAKHNIKLLKNQDGPWIDKGLVFLNWLEILAIKHY
;
A
#
# COMPACT_ATOMS: atom_id res chain seq x y z
N MET A 1 -8.98 23.26 -7.19
CA MET A 1 -9.29 21.84 -6.94
C MET A 1 -8.82 21.03 -8.15
N LYS A 2 -7.70 20.30 -8.02
CA LYS A 2 -7.33 19.28 -9.01
C LYS A 2 -8.11 18.00 -8.68
N ASN A 3 -9.34 17.91 -9.17
CA ASN A 3 -10.23 16.79 -8.88
C ASN A 3 -9.93 15.51 -9.68
N ASN A 4 -8.83 15.43 -10.40
CA ASN A 4 -8.48 14.26 -11.20
C ASN A 4 -7.03 13.87 -10.95
N LEU A 5 -6.78 13.12 -9.86
CA LEU A 5 -5.52 12.40 -9.70
C LEU A 5 -5.32 11.49 -10.92
N ASN A 6 -4.10 11.48 -11.48
CA ASN A 6 -3.72 10.55 -12.53
C ASN A 6 -2.38 9.87 -12.21
N ILE A 7 -2.04 8.82 -12.93
CA ILE A 7 -0.82 8.03 -12.71
C ILE A 7 0.46 8.87 -12.78
N LYS A 8 0.48 9.88 -13.68
CA LYS A 8 1.64 10.75 -13.82
C LYS A 8 1.84 11.67 -12.61
N ASP A 9 0.77 12.09 -11.95
CA ASP A 9 0.86 12.86 -10.71
C ASP A 9 1.50 12.02 -9.60
N VAL A 10 1.16 10.74 -9.49
CA VAL A 10 1.76 9.79 -8.53
C VAL A 10 3.25 9.57 -8.83
N GLU A 11 3.61 9.38 -10.09
CA GLU A 11 5.02 9.27 -10.51
C GLU A 11 5.80 10.52 -10.09
N ILE A 12 5.33 11.72 -10.46
CA ILE A 12 5.98 13.00 -10.13
C ILE A 12 6.11 13.18 -8.62
N TYR A 13 5.08 12.80 -7.86
CA TYR A 13 5.09 12.87 -6.41
C TYR A 13 6.24 12.03 -5.83
N TYR A 14 6.37 10.78 -6.21
CA TYR A 14 7.43 9.90 -5.71
C TYR A 14 8.81 10.23 -6.25
N GLU A 15 8.93 10.73 -7.50
CA GLU A 15 10.23 11.28 -7.97
C GLU A 15 10.71 12.43 -7.09
N LYS A 16 9.80 13.26 -6.59
CA LYS A 16 10.12 14.38 -5.73
C LYS A 16 10.41 13.97 -4.29
N TRP A 17 9.56 13.11 -3.69
CA TRP A 17 9.50 12.91 -2.25
C TRP A 17 10.18 11.64 -1.72
N THR A 18 10.76 10.80 -2.58
CA THR A 18 11.36 9.52 -2.16
C THR A 18 12.45 9.69 -1.11
N ASP A 19 13.31 10.70 -1.20
CA ASP A 19 14.40 10.90 -0.22
C ASP A 19 13.83 11.23 1.16
N GLU A 20 12.82 12.08 1.22
CA GLU A 20 12.14 12.44 2.47
C GLU A 20 11.38 11.25 3.08
N TYR A 21 10.83 10.38 2.23
CA TYR A 21 10.26 9.10 2.70
C TYR A 21 11.33 8.21 3.32
N ILE A 22 12.49 8.05 2.66
CA ILE A 22 13.62 7.28 3.20
C ILE A 22 14.10 7.87 4.53
N ASP A 23 14.25 9.17 4.62
CA ASP A 23 14.68 9.86 5.83
C ASP A 23 13.71 9.70 7.00
N SER A 24 12.40 9.60 6.71
CA SER A 24 11.36 9.55 7.74
C SER A 24 10.98 8.11 8.11
N PHE A 25 10.86 7.21 7.12
CA PHE A 25 10.35 5.86 7.29
C PHE A 25 11.43 4.78 7.19
N GLY A 26 12.62 5.12 6.68
CA GLY A 26 13.63 4.13 6.33
C GLY A 26 13.25 3.36 5.07
N GLU A 27 13.41 2.03 5.10
CA GLU A 27 13.17 1.18 3.94
C GLU A 27 11.70 0.75 3.78
N ILE A 28 10.83 0.98 4.79
CA ILE A 28 9.41 0.60 4.76
C ILE A 28 8.53 1.83 4.91
N PHE A 29 7.87 2.20 3.82
CA PHE A 29 7.02 3.39 3.72
C PHE A 29 5.58 3.07 4.17
N GLN A 30 5.39 2.85 5.48
CA GLN A 30 4.07 2.63 6.05
C GLN A 30 3.82 3.58 7.22
N ALA A 31 2.71 4.30 7.16
CA ALA A 31 2.30 5.21 8.22
C ALA A 31 1.81 4.44 9.45
N LEU A 32 1.04 3.36 9.25
CA LEU A 32 0.67 2.45 10.31
C LEU A 32 1.68 1.29 10.39
N THR A 33 2.51 1.31 11.41
CA THR A 33 3.60 0.35 11.60
C THR A 33 3.69 -0.13 13.05
N THR A 34 4.67 -0.96 13.34
CA THR A 34 5.08 -1.40 14.68
C THR A 34 6.45 -0.79 15.03
N ASP A 35 6.93 -0.99 16.24
CA ASP A 35 8.28 -0.57 16.68
C ASP A 35 9.40 -1.21 15.85
N SER A 36 9.16 -2.42 15.33
CA SER A 36 10.12 -3.21 14.56
C SER A 36 9.60 -3.55 13.16
N ASN A 37 10.40 -3.24 12.14
CA ASN A 37 10.08 -3.66 10.76
C ASN A 37 9.93 -5.19 10.64
N GLU A 38 10.70 -5.97 11.40
CA GLU A 38 10.59 -7.43 11.42
C GLU A 38 9.27 -7.90 12.00
N GLU A 39 8.80 -7.27 13.08
CA GLU A 39 7.50 -7.58 13.69
C GLU A 39 6.36 -7.32 12.70
N LEU A 40 6.37 -6.16 12.03
CA LEU A 40 5.39 -5.83 11.01
C LEU A 40 5.35 -6.87 9.89
N ILE A 41 6.51 -7.23 9.36
CA ILE A 41 6.59 -8.19 8.24
C ILE A 41 6.24 -9.60 8.70
N ASN A 42 6.60 -10.00 9.92
CA ASN A 42 6.17 -11.28 10.49
C ASN A 42 4.64 -11.34 10.63
N TYR A 43 4.04 -10.27 11.10
CA TYR A 43 2.59 -10.15 11.20
C TYR A 43 1.93 -10.33 9.82
N ILE A 44 2.37 -9.54 8.83
CA ILE A 44 1.83 -9.59 7.45
C ILE A 44 2.01 -11.00 6.85
N ALA A 45 3.21 -11.57 6.96
CA ALA A 45 3.52 -12.89 6.44
C ALA A 45 2.66 -14.00 7.07
N ASN A 46 2.35 -13.88 8.36
CA ASN A 46 1.47 -14.82 9.07
C ASN A 46 0.00 -14.68 8.62
N ILE A 47 -0.51 -13.44 8.41
CA ILE A 47 -1.88 -13.22 7.90
C ILE A 47 -2.03 -13.80 6.49
N ILE A 48 -1.05 -13.62 5.62
CA ILE A 48 -1.06 -14.14 4.25
C ILE A 48 -0.79 -15.66 4.23
N ASP A 49 -0.18 -16.22 5.27
CA ASP A 49 0.31 -17.61 5.35
C ASP A 49 1.40 -17.87 4.28
N ILE A 50 2.41 -16.98 4.22
CA ILE A 50 3.51 -17.10 3.25
C ILE A 50 4.30 -18.38 3.49
N LYS A 51 4.55 -19.14 2.41
CA LYS A 51 5.29 -20.42 2.42
C LYS A 51 6.41 -20.40 1.40
N ASP A 52 7.42 -21.22 1.65
CA ASP A 52 8.51 -21.47 0.70
C ASP A 52 7.97 -21.95 -0.66
N GLY A 53 8.60 -21.50 -1.72
CA GLY A 53 8.22 -21.81 -3.11
C GLY A 53 7.17 -20.87 -3.71
N MET A 54 6.51 -20.03 -2.91
CA MET A 54 5.52 -19.09 -3.44
C MET A 54 6.14 -18.04 -4.36
N LYS A 55 5.36 -17.65 -5.36
CA LYS A 55 5.63 -16.52 -6.24
C LYS A 55 4.74 -15.34 -5.86
N ILE A 56 5.35 -14.22 -5.51
CA ILE A 56 4.69 -13.08 -4.89
C ILE A 56 4.85 -11.83 -5.77
N LEU A 57 3.82 -11.01 -5.86
CA LEU A 57 3.89 -9.67 -6.43
C LEU A 57 3.76 -8.61 -5.33
N ASP A 58 4.77 -7.74 -5.22
CA ASP A 58 4.74 -6.51 -4.42
C ASP A 58 4.27 -5.35 -5.30
N ALA A 59 2.99 -5.02 -5.21
CA ALA A 59 2.35 -4.02 -6.06
C ALA A 59 2.44 -2.61 -5.45
N GLY A 60 3.42 -1.84 -5.91
CA GLY A 60 3.77 -0.54 -5.34
C GLY A 60 4.84 -0.64 -4.26
N CYS A 61 5.93 -1.33 -4.59
CA CYS A 61 6.96 -1.79 -3.66
C CYS A 61 7.79 -0.69 -2.98
N GLY A 62 7.64 0.58 -3.35
CA GLY A 62 8.51 1.64 -2.85
C GLY A 62 9.99 1.31 -3.08
N THR A 63 10.77 1.20 -2.01
CA THR A 63 12.19 0.82 -2.05
C THR A 63 12.44 -0.66 -1.76
N CYS A 64 11.41 -1.53 -1.88
CA CYS A 64 11.44 -2.97 -1.65
C CYS A 64 11.74 -3.43 -0.22
N GLY A 65 11.55 -2.58 0.79
CA GLY A 65 11.81 -2.96 2.18
C GLY A 65 11.04 -4.21 2.62
N PRO A 66 9.70 -4.27 2.48
CA PRO A 66 8.91 -5.45 2.80
C PRO A 66 9.36 -6.70 2.04
N SER A 67 9.56 -6.59 0.73
CA SER A 67 10.02 -7.70 -0.13
C SER A 67 11.36 -8.27 0.34
N ILE A 68 12.31 -7.41 0.74
CA ILE A 68 13.62 -7.82 1.24
C ILE A 68 13.49 -8.63 2.52
N LEU A 69 12.68 -8.17 3.48
CA LEU A 69 12.50 -8.87 4.76
C LEU A 69 11.78 -10.21 4.58
N ILE A 70 10.79 -10.28 3.69
CA ILE A 70 10.11 -11.53 3.33
C ILE A 70 11.09 -12.51 2.69
N ALA A 71 11.89 -12.09 1.68
CA ALA A 71 12.83 -12.95 0.98
C ALA A 71 14.02 -13.42 1.83
N LYS A 72 14.37 -12.68 2.89
CA LYS A 72 15.35 -13.13 3.90
C LYS A 72 14.81 -14.30 4.74
N LYS A 73 13.52 -14.26 5.05
CA LYS A 73 12.89 -15.23 5.95
C LYS A 73 12.37 -16.48 5.25
N TYR A 74 11.85 -16.31 4.02
CA TYR A 74 11.23 -17.37 3.23
C TYR A 74 12.01 -17.62 1.94
N ASN A 75 11.94 -18.85 1.44
CA ASN A 75 12.47 -19.18 0.12
C ASN A 75 11.40 -18.93 -0.96
N VAL A 76 11.17 -17.66 -1.27
CA VAL A 76 10.15 -17.17 -2.22
C VAL A 76 10.78 -16.41 -3.38
N ASN A 77 10.05 -16.31 -4.50
CA ASN A 77 10.40 -15.44 -5.61
C ASN A 77 9.45 -14.25 -5.63
N ILE A 78 9.99 -13.04 -5.58
CA ILE A 78 9.21 -11.81 -5.53
C ILE A 78 9.46 -10.99 -6.80
N GLU A 79 8.37 -10.69 -7.51
CA GLU A 79 8.34 -9.61 -8.49
C GLU A 79 7.85 -8.36 -7.76
N ALA A 80 8.50 -7.24 -8.01
CA ALA A 80 8.17 -5.97 -7.39
C ALA A 80 8.00 -4.88 -8.45
N ILE A 81 6.97 -4.05 -8.31
CA ILE A 81 6.67 -3.02 -9.29
C ILE A 81 6.52 -1.66 -8.62
N THR A 82 7.18 -0.64 -9.18
CA THR A 82 7.03 0.77 -8.75
C THR A 82 6.87 1.68 -9.96
N ILE A 83 6.10 2.76 -9.79
CA ILE A 83 5.91 3.77 -10.84
C ILE A 83 7.11 4.73 -10.93
N SER A 84 7.92 4.86 -9.87
CA SER A 84 9.00 5.83 -9.77
C SER A 84 10.34 5.25 -10.22
N GLN A 85 11.04 5.97 -11.10
CA GLN A 85 12.41 5.65 -11.50
C GLN A 85 13.38 5.79 -10.33
N LYS A 86 13.16 6.78 -9.48
CA LYS A 86 13.99 7.02 -8.29
C LYS A 86 13.86 5.86 -7.30
N GLN A 87 12.62 5.42 -7.00
CA GLN A 87 12.38 4.25 -6.15
C GLN A 87 12.98 2.97 -6.76
N LEU A 88 12.85 2.77 -8.07
CA LEU A 88 13.49 1.63 -8.76
C LEU A 88 15.00 1.60 -8.52
N SER A 89 15.67 2.75 -8.60
CA SER A 89 17.12 2.85 -8.38
C SER A 89 17.48 2.47 -6.94
N TYR A 90 16.75 2.98 -5.95
CA TYR A 90 16.93 2.61 -4.54
C TYR A 90 16.62 1.13 -4.29
N SER A 91 15.55 0.60 -4.87
CA SER A 91 15.18 -0.82 -4.76
C SER A 91 16.29 -1.73 -5.25
N LYS A 92 16.83 -1.47 -6.44
CA LYS A 92 17.94 -2.25 -6.99
C LYS A 92 19.18 -2.21 -6.09
N ALA A 93 19.53 -1.03 -5.57
CA ALA A 93 20.65 -0.89 -4.65
C ALA A 93 20.42 -1.67 -3.34
N ASN A 94 19.21 -1.60 -2.77
CA ASN A 94 18.84 -2.30 -1.55
C ASN A 94 18.83 -3.83 -1.75
N ILE A 95 18.26 -4.32 -2.85
CA ILE A 95 18.25 -5.76 -3.19
C ILE A 95 19.69 -6.27 -3.32
N ASN A 96 20.55 -5.55 -4.06
CA ASN A 96 21.95 -5.92 -4.23
C ASN A 96 22.73 -5.92 -2.92
N LYS A 97 22.58 -4.89 -2.08
CA LYS A 97 23.19 -4.79 -0.75
C LYS A 97 22.83 -5.98 0.15
N ASN A 98 21.64 -6.55 -0.03
CA ASN A 98 21.16 -7.71 0.73
C ASN A 98 21.43 -9.05 0.06
N ASN A 99 22.11 -9.08 -1.10
CA ASN A 99 22.40 -10.31 -1.89
C ASN A 99 21.14 -11.10 -2.30
N LEU A 100 20.05 -10.39 -2.65
CA LEU A 100 18.75 -11.00 -2.98
C LEU A 100 18.40 -10.90 -4.46
N ASN A 101 19.36 -10.61 -5.36
CA ASN A 101 19.11 -10.46 -6.80
C ASN A 101 18.56 -11.74 -7.47
N ASN A 102 18.77 -12.91 -6.85
CA ASN A 102 18.23 -14.19 -7.30
C ASN A 102 16.81 -14.49 -6.80
N LYS A 103 16.30 -13.70 -5.86
CA LYS A 103 14.96 -13.88 -5.26
C LYS A 103 13.99 -12.75 -5.56
N ILE A 104 14.50 -11.53 -5.77
CA ILE A 104 13.68 -10.33 -5.99
C ILE A 104 14.06 -9.69 -7.31
N ASN A 105 13.09 -9.59 -8.21
CA ASN A 105 13.18 -8.79 -9.42
C ASN A 105 12.31 -7.54 -9.28
N VAL A 106 12.84 -6.36 -9.58
CA VAL A 106 12.10 -5.10 -9.49
C VAL A 106 12.10 -4.37 -10.83
N ILE A 107 10.91 -3.91 -11.24
CA ILE A 107 10.71 -3.17 -12.48
C ILE A 107 10.03 -1.82 -12.24
N LYS A 108 10.27 -0.88 -13.16
CA LYS A 108 9.40 0.30 -13.30
C LYS A 108 8.17 -0.08 -14.10
N GLY A 109 6.99 0.16 -13.54
CA GLY A 109 5.74 -0.15 -14.21
C GLY A 109 4.53 0.35 -13.45
N ASP A 110 3.38 0.21 -14.09
CA ASP A 110 2.07 0.63 -13.58
C ASP A 110 1.24 -0.62 -13.25
N PHE A 111 0.88 -0.79 -11.98
CA PHE A 111 0.09 -1.93 -11.53
C PHE A 111 -1.36 -1.97 -12.07
N HIS A 112 -1.82 -0.91 -12.75
CA HIS A 112 -3.07 -0.96 -13.50
C HIS A 112 -2.95 -1.73 -14.84
N GLN A 113 -1.74 -2.15 -15.22
CA GLN A 113 -1.45 -2.75 -16.52
C GLN A 113 -0.53 -3.98 -16.39
N LEU A 114 -0.75 -4.83 -15.39
CA LEU A 114 0.15 -5.93 -15.03
C LEU A 114 0.38 -6.94 -16.15
N LYS A 115 -0.62 -7.18 -17.00
CA LYS A 115 -0.50 -8.05 -18.18
C LYS A 115 0.60 -7.62 -19.17
N LYS A 116 1.02 -6.35 -19.14
CA LYS A 116 2.16 -5.90 -19.95
C LYS A 116 3.51 -6.43 -19.47
N TYR A 117 3.59 -6.81 -18.21
CA TYR A 117 4.83 -7.13 -17.53
C TYR A 117 4.93 -8.62 -17.15
N TYR A 118 3.80 -9.26 -16.89
CA TYR A 118 3.73 -10.60 -16.31
C TYR A 118 2.83 -11.52 -17.12
N LYS A 119 3.13 -12.82 -17.04
CA LYS A 119 2.32 -13.88 -17.65
C LYS A 119 1.04 -14.10 -16.83
N GLU A 120 0.06 -14.74 -17.46
CA GLU A 120 -1.17 -15.18 -16.81
C GLU A 120 -0.89 -16.20 -15.70
N ASP A 121 -1.74 -16.18 -14.66
CA ASP A 121 -1.74 -17.13 -13.54
C ASP A 121 -0.35 -17.37 -12.92
N LEU A 122 0.39 -16.29 -12.72
CA LEU A 122 1.77 -16.34 -12.29
C LEU A 122 1.93 -16.36 -10.77
N PHE A 123 1.13 -15.54 -10.05
CA PHE A 123 1.35 -15.25 -8.63
C PHE A 123 0.46 -16.07 -7.73
N ASP A 124 1.05 -16.63 -6.67
CA ASP A 124 0.33 -17.26 -5.55
C ASP A 124 -0.24 -16.19 -4.61
N VAL A 125 0.49 -15.08 -4.47
CA VAL A 125 0.14 -13.94 -3.61
C VAL A 125 0.42 -12.63 -4.33
N VAL A 126 -0.51 -11.67 -4.19
CA VAL A 126 -0.26 -10.26 -4.51
C VAL A 126 -0.55 -9.44 -3.26
N TYR A 127 0.28 -8.46 -2.95
CA TYR A 127 -0.02 -7.54 -1.87
C TYR A 127 0.16 -6.06 -2.26
N TYR A 128 -0.69 -5.23 -1.65
CA TYR A 128 -0.59 -3.79 -1.60
C TYR A 128 -0.37 -3.36 -0.14
N LEU A 129 0.73 -2.66 0.11
CA LEU A 129 1.07 -2.17 1.45
C LEU A 129 1.11 -0.63 1.44
N GLU A 130 -0.03 -0.01 1.75
CA GLU A 130 -0.26 1.44 1.68
C GLU A 130 0.13 2.00 0.29
N SER A 131 -0.29 1.29 -0.76
CA SER A 131 0.02 1.63 -2.14
C SER A 131 -1.21 1.73 -3.05
N LEU A 132 -2.29 0.99 -2.76
CA LEU A 132 -3.53 1.05 -3.52
C LEU A 132 -4.24 2.41 -3.33
N CYS A 133 -4.06 3.08 -2.19
CA CYS A 133 -4.57 4.42 -1.92
C CYS A 133 -4.04 5.50 -2.88
N HIS A 134 -2.93 5.24 -3.56
CA HIS A 134 -2.40 6.11 -4.63
C HIS A 134 -3.00 5.82 -6.01
N SER A 135 -3.84 4.79 -6.12
CA SER A 135 -4.50 4.46 -7.39
C SER A 135 -5.56 5.49 -7.75
N PRO A 136 -5.45 6.18 -8.91
CA PRO A 136 -6.55 7.02 -9.40
C PRO A 136 -7.79 6.19 -9.77
N GLU A 137 -7.59 4.92 -10.18
CA GLU A 137 -8.66 4.00 -10.58
C GLU A 137 -8.48 2.62 -9.90
N PRO A 138 -8.89 2.48 -8.60
CA PRO A 138 -8.71 1.23 -7.85
C PRO A 138 -9.40 0.01 -8.50
N HIS A 139 -10.50 0.24 -9.22
CA HIS A 139 -11.18 -0.82 -9.97
C HIS A 139 -10.25 -1.39 -11.06
N GLU A 140 -9.59 -0.54 -11.83
CA GLU A 140 -8.67 -0.99 -12.89
C GLU A 140 -7.42 -1.66 -12.30
N ALA A 141 -6.93 -1.17 -11.15
CA ALA A 141 -5.82 -1.80 -10.44
C ALA A 141 -6.18 -3.24 -10.02
N ILE A 142 -7.33 -3.44 -9.37
CA ILE A 142 -7.80 -4.78 -8.94
C ILE A 142 -8.14 -5.67 -10.15
N LYS A 143 -8.79 -5.12 -11.18
CA LYS A 143 -9.09 -5.85 -12.42
C LYS A 143 -7.81 -6.36 -13.11
N SER A 144 -6.76 -5.55 -13.13
CA SER A 144 -5.47 -5.91 -13.71
C SER A 144 -4.80 -7.13 -13.03
N LEU A 145 -5.16 -7.43 -11.76
CA LEU A 145 -4.67 -8.63 -11.07
C LEU A 145 -5.25 -9.92 -11.65
N ASN A 146 -6.47 -9.87 -12.18
CA ASN A 146 -7.16 -11.08 -12.65
C ASN A 146 -6.39 -11.84 -13.74
N ASP A 147 -5.56 -11.14 -14.50
CA ASP A 147 -4.74 -11.75 -15.55
C ASP A 147 -3.48 -12.43 -14.98
N VAL A 148 -3.01 -12.07 -13.79
CA VAL A 148 -1.69 -12.46 -13.31
C VAL A 148 -1.69 -13.27 -12.02
N ILE A 149 -2.75 -13.18 -11.21
CA ILE A 149 -2.89 -13.98 -10.00
C ILE A 149 -3.55 -15.32 -10.32
N LYS A 150 -3.04 -16.40 -9.75
CA LYS A 150 -3.59 -17.75 -9.96
C LYS A 150 -5.03 -17.85 -9.45
N PRO A 151 -5.86 -18.73 -10.03
CA PRO A 151 -7.07 -19.21 -9.38
C PRO A 151 -6.74 -19.74 -7.98
N GLY A 152 -7.49 -19.30 -6.96
CA GLY A 152 -7.18 -19.58 -5.56
C GLY A 152 -6.02 -18.80 -4.96
N GLY A 153 -5.38 -17.93 -5.73
CA GLY A 153 -4.32 -17.03 -5.24
C GLY A 153 -4.85 -15.98 -4.27
N LEU A 154 -3.98 -15.48 -3.40
CA LEU A 154 -4.32 -14.58 -2.32
C LEU A 154 -3.98 -13.12 -2.68
N LEU A 155 -4.92 -12.24 -2.41
CA LEU A 155 -4.72 -10.78 -2.46
C LEU A 155 -4.76 -10.23 -1.03
N TYR A 156 -3.68 -9.58 -0.60
CA TYR A 156 -3.61 -8.88 0.66
C TYR A 156 -3.49 -7.37 0.44
N ILE A 157 -4.31 -6.59 1.11
CA ILE A 157 -4.29 -5.13 1.06
C ILE A 157 -4.24 -4.62 2.49
N LYS A 158 -3.18 -3.92 2.88
CA LYS A 158 -3.12 -3.11 4.10
C LYS A 158 -3.04 -1.66 3.68
N ASP A 159 -4.11 -0.90 3.94
CA ASP A 159 -4.21 0.46 3.44
C ASP A 159 -5.07 1.35 4.34
N LEU A 160 -5.15 2.63 3.99
CA LEU A 160 -5.97 3.60 4.69
C LEU A 160 -7.30 3.84 3.93
N TYR A 161 -8.36 3.98 4.71
CA TYR A 161 -9.71 4.14 4.20
C TYR A 161 -10.42 5.31 4.89
N ARG A 162 -11.33 5.95 4.16
CA ARG A 162 -12.19 6.96 4.75
C ARG A 162 -13.00 6.33 5.89
N GLY A 163 -13.00 6.97 7.04
CA GLY A 163 -13.81 6.61 8.19
C GLY A 163 -15.31 6.73 7.89
N PRO A 164 -16.17 6.20 8.75
CA PRO A 164 -17.61 6.28 8.57
C PRO A 164 -18.06 7.74 8.54
N ASP A 165 -19.05 8.02 7.68
CA ASP A 165 -19.73 9.31 7.67
C ASP A 165 -20.46 9.51 9.01
N ILE A 166 -20.27 10.68 9.60
CA ILE A 166 -20.98 11.04 10.85
C ILE A 166 -22.30 11.69 10.46
N PRO A 167 -23.44 11.12 10.88
CA PRO A 167 -24.73 11.70 10.57
C PRO A 167 -24.82 13.17 10.96
N GLY A 168 -25.24 14.04 10.04
CA GLY A 168 -25.38 15.47 10.23
C GLY A 168 -24.11 16.30 10.11
N LYS A 169 -22.95 15.71 9.71
CA LYS A 169 -21.68 16.41 9.52
C LYS A 169 -21.00 16.10 8.17
N LEU A 170 -21.76 15.86 7.13
CA LEU A 170 -21.25 15.50 5.79
C LEU A 170 -20.25 16.51 5.23
N GLU A 171 -20.42 17.81 5.46
CA GLU A 171 -19.52 18.85 4.95
C GLU A 171 -18.18 18.93 5.68
N THR A 172 -18.09 18.46 6.91
CA THR A 172 -16.87 18.56 7.73
C THR A 172 -15.88 17.41 7.49
N ASN A 173 -16.34 16.27 6.97
CA ASN A 173 -15.50 15.08 6.77
C ASN A 173 -14.72 15.12 5.45
N ASP A 174 -15.20 15.83 4.42
CA ASP A 174 -14.54 15.87 3.11
C ASP A 174 -13.30 16.75 3.11
N TYR A 175 -13.29 17.84 3.87
CA TYR A 175 -12.16 18.78 3.85
C TYR A 175 -10.84 18.16 4.33
N PRO A 176 -10.77 17.47 5.48
CA PRO A 176 -9.54 16.81 5.91
C PRO A 176 -9.07 15.72 4.95
N ILE A 177 -9.98 14.91 4.43
CA ILE A 177 -9.67 13.86 3.47
C ILE A 177 -9.14 14.43 2.17
N ASN A 178 -9.78 15.47 1.63
CA ASN A 178 -9.33 16.12 0.40
C ASN A 178 -7.94 16.73 0.57
N ALA A 179 -7.68 17.37 1.69
CA ALA A 179 -6.36 17.93 1.96
C ALA A 179 -5.28 16.85 2.10
N ILE A 180 -5.58 15.72 2.72
CA ILE A 180 -4.68 14.56 2.78
C ILE A 180 -4.43 14.01 1.38
N ASN A 181 -5.50 13.81 0.59
CA ASN A 181 -5.39 13.35 -0.79
C ASN A 181 -4.49 14.27 -1.63
N GLU A 182 -4.68 15.59 -1.54
CA GLU A 182 -3.90 16.57 -2.30
C GLU A 182 -2.42 16.60 -1.87
N ASN A 183 -2.16 16.57 -0.56
CA ASN A 183 -0.80 16.68 -0.02
C ASN A 183 0.04 15.42 -0.25
N PHE A 184 -0.59 14.24 -0.21
CA PHE A 184 0.10 12.95 -0.32
C PHE A 184 -0.17 12.22 -1.63
N CYS A 185 -0.84 12.87 -2.59
CA CYS A 185 -1.16 12.27 -3.89
C CYS A 185 -1.95 10.97 -3.74
N LEU A 186 -3.02 11.00 -2.93
CA LEU A 186 -3.87 9.86 -2.59
C LEU A 186 -5.25 9.99 -3.24
N LYS A 187 -5.96 8.87 -3.32
CA LYS A 187 -7.39 8.76 -3.62
C LYS A 187 -8.05 7.82 -2.62
N ILE A 188 -8.12 8.28 -1.37
CA ILE A 188 -8.65 7.48 -0.26
C ILE A 188 -10.12 7.13 -0.51
N GLN A 189 -10.42 5.84 -0.50
CA GLN A 189 -11.75 5.28 -0.71
C GLN A 189 -12.42 4.91 0.60
N THR A 190 -13.74 4.71 0.57
CA THR A 190 -14.44 3.99 1.65
C THR A 190 -14.14 2.50 1.55
N ILE A 191 -14.15 1.80 2.69
CA ILE A 191 -13.97 0.35 2.71
C ILE A 191 -15.04 -0.37 1.89
N GLY A 192 -16.30 0.09 1.96
CA GLY A 192 -17.41 -0.49 1.19
C GLY A 192 -17.13 -0.50 -0.30
N LYS A 193 -16.61 0.61 -0.85
CA LYS A 193 -16.26 0.68 -2.27
C LYS A 193 -15.16 -0.31 -2.68
N ILE A 194 -14.16 -0.52 -1.83
CA ILE A 194 -13.11 -1.51 -2.13
C ILE A 194 -13.67 -2.94 -2.04
N LEU A 195 -14.53 -3.24 -1.06
CA LEU A 195 -15.18 -4.55 -0.97
C LEU A 195 -16.07 -4.83 -2.19
N ASP A 196 -16.81 -3.83 -2.68
CA ASP A 196 -17.62 -3.94 -3.91
C ASP A 196 -16.73 -4.22 -5.13
N ILE A 197 -15.60 -3.49 -5.26
CA ILE A 197 -14.63 -3.70 -6.34
C ILE A 197 -14.07 -5.12 -6.30
N LEU A 198 -13.70 -5.62 -5.12
CA LEU A 198 -13.22 -7.00 -4.96
C LEU A 198 -14.28 -8.01 -5.39
N GLY A 199 -15.52 -7.85 -4.92
CA GLY A 199 -16.63 -8.74 -5.28
C GLY A 199 -16.91 -8.79 -6.78
N ILE A 200 -16.98 -7.61 -7.44
CA ILE A 200 -17.20 -7.48 -8.89
C ILE A 200 -16.08 -8.15 -9.69
N ASN A 201 -14.84 -8.13 -9.19
CA ASN A 201 -13.67 -8.73 -9.83
C ASN A 201 -13.43 -10.20 -9.43
N GLY A 202 -14.39 -10.85 -8.75
CA GLY A 202 -14.34 -12.27 -8.45
C GLY A 202 -13.49 -12.65 -7.25
N TYR A 203 -13.23 -11.71 -6.33
CA TYR A 203 -12.53 -12.00 -5.08
C TYR A 203 -13.53 -12.26 -3.95
N LYS A 204 -13.30 -13.33 -3.20
CA LYS A 204 -13.98 -13.59 -1.92
C LYS A 204 -13.14 -13.05 -0.78
N VAL A 205 -13.65 -12.07 -0.06
CA VAL A 205 -13.01 -11.55 1.15
C VAL A 205 -13.08 -12.58 2.26
N ILE A 206 -11.92 -12.93 2.82
CA ILE A 206 -11.77 -13.88 3.94
C ILE A 206 -11.60 -13.13 5.25
N LEU A 207 -10.91 -11.98 5.20
CA LEU A 207 -10.61 -11.14 6.34
C LEU A 207 -10.76 -9.68 5.95
N CYS A 208 -11.42 -8.89 6.81
CA CYS A 208 -11.41 -7.44 6.75
C CYS A 208 -11.45 -6.93 8.19
N GLN A 209 -10.34 -6.37 8.67
CA GLN A 209 -10.21 -5.94 10.06
C GLN A 209 -9.18 -4.82 10.23
N ARG A 210 -9.13 -4.21 11.40
CA ARG A 210 -8.00 -3.39 11.80
C ARG A 210 -6.81 -4.32 12.11
N PRO A 211 -5.57 -3.98 11.66
CA PRO A 211 -4.38 -4.75 12.01
C PRO A 211 -4.25 -4.93 13.53
N LYS A 212 -3.90 -6.15 13.98
CA LYS A 212 -3.83 -6.51 15.40
C LYS A 212 -2.37 -6.53 15.88
N PHE A 213 -1.75 -5.38 15.89
CA PHE A 213 -0.41 -5.18 16.47
C PHE A 213 -0.38 -3.88 17.29
N ASN A 214 0.67 -3.68 18.07
CA ASN A 214 0.89 -2.40 18.75
C ASN A 214 1.25 -1.33 17.72
N GLU A 215 0.37 -0.35 17.59
CA GLU A 215 0.45 0.66 16.53
C GLU A 215 1.42 1.77 16.91
N VAL A 216 2.27 2.15 15.95
CA VAL A 216 3.18 3.29 16.04
C VAL A 216 2.96 4.21 14.84
N PHE A 217 2.78 5.50 15.12
CA PHE A 217 2.57 6.54 14.10
C PHE A 217 3.70 7.58 14.01
N ASP A 218 4.76 7.44 14.79
CA ASP A 218 5.80 8.46 14.95
C ASP A 218 6.48 8.83 13.63
N LYS A 219 6.69 7.84 12.76
CA LYS A 219 7.28 8.05 11.43
C LYS A 219 6.37 8.89 10.54
N GLY A 220 5.07 8.60 10.55
CA GLY A 220 4.06 9.36 9.83
C GLY A 220 3.95 10.79 10.34
N ASN A 221 3.99 10.99 11.65
CA ASN A 221 3.98 12.30 12.27
C ASN A 221 5.23 13.13 11.89
N ALA A 222 6.41 12.52 11.89
CA ALA A 222 7.66 13.18 11.49
C ALA A 222 7.62 13.60 10.01
N PHE A 223 7.11 12.75 9.13
CA PHE A 223 6.97 13.06 7.71
C PHE A 223 5.99 14.20 7.46
N THR A 224 4.82 14.18 8.12
CA THR A 224 3.81 15.23 7.98
C THR A 224 4.28 16.59 8.51
N ALA A 225 5.06 16.58 9.59
CA ALA A 225 5.66 17.80 10.13
C ALA A 225 6.64 18.46 9.13
N LYS A 226 7.43 17.67 8.40
CA LYS A 226 8.31 18.17 7.34
C LYS A 226 7.56 18.83 6.18
N HIS A 227 6.35 18.34 5.87
CA HIS A 227 5.51 18.87 4.79
C HIS A 227 4.71 20.13 5.18
N ASN A 228 4.86 20.61 6.42
CA ASN A 228 4.16 21.81 6.92
C ASN A 228 2.64 21.75 6.77
N ILE A 229 2.05 20.57 6.92
CA ILE A 229 0.62 20.32 6.73
C ILE A 229 -0.14 20.83 7.96
N LYS A 230 -0.71 22.01 7.85
CA LYS A 230 -1.40 22.70 8.96
C LYS A 230 -2.58 21.93 9.54
N LEU A 231 -3.22 21.07 8.77
CA LEU A 231 -4.36 20.23 9.18
C LEU A 231 -4.03 19.23 10.28
N LEU A 232 -2.76 18.91 10.45
CA LEU A 232 -2.29 17.86 11.34
C LEU A 232 -1.75 18.40 12.67
N LYS A 233 -1.90 19.71 12.93
CA LYS A 233 -1.41 20.37 14.15
C LYS A 233 -2.37 20.33 15.33
N ASN A 234 -3.48 19.59 15.26
CA ASN A 234 -4.37 19.43 16.40
C ASN A 234 -3.77 18.47 17.42
N GLN A 235 -3.99 18.76 18.71
CA GLN A 235 -3.35 18.10 19.86
C GLN A 235 -3.61 16.59 19.96
N ASP A 236 -4.58 16.06 19.22
CA ASP A 236 -5.00 14.65 19.27
C ASP A 236 -4.43 13.77 18.15
N GLY A 237 -3.43 14.27 17.42
CA GLY A 237 -2.79 13.57 16.29
C GLY A 237 -3.41 13.90 14.93
N PRO A 238 -2.72 13.54 13.84
CA PRO A 238 -3.01 14.05 12.50
C PRO A 238 -4.32 13.55 11.89
N TRP A 239 -4.94 12.56 12.48
CA TRP A 239 -6.06 11.81 11.90
C TRP A 239 -7.34 11.97 12.70
N ILE A 240 -7.30 12.79 13.77
CA ILE A 240 -8.43 13.02 14.68
C ILE A 240 -8.72 14.52 14.76
N ASP A 241 -9.91 14.94 14.39
CA ASP A 241 -10.43 16.27 14.68
C ASP A 241 -11.56 16.14 15.71
N LYS A 242 -11.37 16.78 16.88
CA LYS A 242 -12.36 16.78 17.97
C LYS A 242 -12.85 15.39 18.39
N GLY A 243 -11.95 14.41 18.42
CA GLY A 243 -12.26 13.02 18.76
C GLY A 243 -12.93 12.21 17.65
N LEU A 244 -12.94 12.71 16.41
CA LEU A 244 -13.51 12.01 15.26
C LEU A 244 -12.39 11.40 14.41
N VAL A 245 -12.49 10.08 14.14
CA VAL A 245 -11.54 9.38 13.30
C VAL A 245 -11.96 9.54 11.85
N PHE A 246 -11.16 10.27 11.05
CA PHE A 246 -11.41 10.45 9.61
C PHE A 246 -10.90 9.31 8.78
N LEU A 247 -9.83 8.65 9.25
CA LEU A 247 -9.16 7.57 8.55
C LEU A 247 -9.08 6.32 9.40
N ASN A 248 -9.30 5.18 8.76
CA ASN A 248 -9.09 3.86 9.32
C ASN A 248 -8.04 3.11 8.52
N TRP A 249 -7.02 2.56 9.18
CA TRP A 249 -6.17 1.55 8.57
C TRP A 249 -6.83 0.20 8.74
N LEU A 250 -7.11 -0.45 7.62
CA LEU A 250 -7.68 -1.78 7.59
C LEU A 250 -6.80 -2.69 6.73
N GLU A 251 -6.84 -3.96 7.08
CA GLU A 251 -6.27 -5.03 6.26
C GLU A 251 -7.38 -5.90 5.69
N ILE A 252 -7.19 -6.31 4.46
CA ILE A 252 -8.10 -7.18 3.72
C ILE A 252 -7.28 -8.37 3.22
N LEU A 253 -7.75 -9.58 3.47
CA LEU A 253 -7.28 -10.78 2.80
C LEU A 253 -8.44 -11.32 1.95
N ALA A 254 -8.18 -11.53 0.68
CA ALA A 254 -9.16 -12.05 -0.26
C ALA A 254 -8.55 -13.16 -1.12
N ILE A 255 -9.38 -14.10 -1.56
CA ILE A 255 -8.99 -15.18 -2.45
C ILE A 255 -9.66 -14.98 -3.81
N LYS A 256 -8.90 -15.14 -4.88
CA LYS A 256 -9.45 -15.14 -6.24
C LYS A 256 -10.32 -16.38 -6.43
N HIS A 257 -11.61 -16.18 -6.73
CA HIS A 257 -12.48 -17.26 -7.23
C HIS A 257 -12.08 -17.63 -8.65
N TYR A 258 -12.43 -18.83 -9.06
CA TYR A 258 -12.15 -19.38 -10.39
C TYR A 258 -12.75 -18.54 -11.51
#